data_5e8c6ab14e21dbc1094086ed825f7341
#
_entry.id   5e8c6ab14e21dbc1094086ed825f7341
#
_cell.length_a   1.000
_cell.length_b   1.000
_cell.length_c   1.000
_cell.angle_alpha   90.00
_cell.angle_beta   90.00
_cell.angle_gamma   90.00
#
_symmetry.space_group_name_H-M   'P 1'
#
loop_
_entity.id
_entity.type
_entity.pdbx_description
1 polymer ?
#
loop_
_entity_poly.entity_id
_entity_poly.type
_entity_poly.pdbx_seq_one_letter_code
_entity_poly.pdbx_strand_id
1 'polypeptide(L)'
;MKKFIYTIIGIVLLSLSSCSDFLEPKSQSEYVPKDANALQEMLIGSAYPQHKSGNNLLGFLSFLDDDVQFHKTGYEFDSNSLGYVESKKAVFTWQPDMFFIMEKNSPVVYNIWEGYYKFILGANAALDYIGDVNGTEAEKNYVIAQALGLRAFYYFMLVNHFGAPYNYDKQAAGVPLKLTSNLLPEEDLLMTRNSVEEVYNQIIEDLSEAERLFLTLSKDKQYEPNYLISLPMIQLLKSRVFLYMENWKDAAIYADKVINEWSFSLINLNNLPSTSTAEPYYNFTSLKSSEVIWLYGNVSDLTEFNNETVSREEEDPDYPGWGINITYYRKAFTASDDLLESFKDGDLRKEKYIAKEYNRINNSFYPDYYSSFGKY
;
A
#
# COMPACT_ATOMS: atom_id res chain seq x y z
N MET A 1 17.50 51.47 55.69
CA MET A 1 16.31 50.63 55.46
C MET A 1 15.77 50.75 54.04
N LYS A 2 15.45 51.92 53.50
CA LYS A 2 14.85 52.06 52.14
C LYS A 2 15.74 51.46 51.03
N LYS A 3 17.05 51.64 51.03
CA LYS A 3 17.97 51.04 50.02
C LYS A 3 17.98 49.53 50.04
N PHE A 4 17.85 48.92 51.21
CA PHE A 4 17.83 47.45 51.38
C PHE A 4 16.52 46.84 50.81
N ILE A 5 15.40 47.56 50.95
CA ILE A 5 14.11 47.15 50.42
C ILE A 5 14.12 47.17 48.88
N TYR A 6 14.74 48.18 48.26
CA TYR A 6 14.83 48.25 46.78
C TYR A 6 15.74 47.15 46.21
N THR A 7 16.77 46.74 46.94
CA THR A 7 17.63 45.64 46.51
C THR A 7 16.90 44.28 46.58
N ILE A 8 16.10 44.05 47.62
CA ILE A 8 15.26 42.86 47.77
C ILE A 8 14.18 42.80 46.68
N ILE A 9 13.51 43.93 46.39
CA ILE A 9 12.51 44.01 45.32
C ILE A 9 13.15 43.77 43.95
N GLY A 10 14.35 44.26 43.69
CA GLY A 10 15.09 43.98 42.45
C GLY A 10 15.47 42.53 42.28
N ILE A 11 15.84 41.83 43.35
CA ILE A 11 16.16 40.37 43.30
C ILE A 11 14.91 39.53 43.09
N VAL A 12 13.75 39.90 43.69
CA VAL A 12 12.48 39.20 43.49
C VAL A 12 11.93 39.39 42.09
N LEU A 13 12.13 40.56 41.48
CA LEU A 13 11.73 40.82 40.10
C LEU A 13 12.58 40.05 39.07
N LEU A 14 13.87 39.80 39.37
CA LEU A 14 14.76 38.99 38.53
C LEU A 14 14.48 37.48 38.61
N SER A 15 13.85 37.01 39.69
CA SER A 15 13.48 35.59 39.86
C SER A 15 12.14 35.25 39.18
N LEU A 16 11.39 36.23 38.68
CA LEU A 16 10.11 36.05 38.01
C LEU A 16 10.26 35.86 36.46
N SER A 17 11.45 36.00 35.90
CA SER A 17 11.73 35.63 34.52
C SER A 17 12.08 34.13 34.44
N SER A 18 11.23 33.29 35.01
CA SER A 18 11.31 31.83 34.80
C SER A 18 10.93 31.56 33.37
N CYS A 19 11.80 30.92 32.61
CA CYS A 19 11.50 30.44 31.27
C CYS A 19 10.26 29.54 31.33
N SER A 20 9.18 29.96 30.71
CA SER A 20 7.94 29.18 30.59
C SER A 20 8.19 27.79 29.94
N ASP A 21 9.16 27.71 29.06
CA ASP A 21 9.56 26.48 28.35
C ASP A 21 10.14 25.38 29.26
N PHE A 22 10.59 25.73 30.49
CA PHE A 22 11.13 24.73 31.43
C PHE A 22 10.02 23.99 32.21
N LEU A 23 8.82 24.56 32.27
CA LEU A 23 7.68 24.02 33.03
C LEU A 23 6.59 23.40 32.14
N GLU A 24 6.74 23.42 30.83
CA GLU A 24 5.87 22.64 29.97
C GLU A 24 6.09 21.16 30.24
N PRO A 25 5.07 20.40 30.66
CA PRO A 25 5.17 18.95 30.83
C PRO A 25 5.32 18.32 29.47
N LYS A 26 6.57 18.23 28.98
CA LYS A 26 6.85 17.39 27.79
C LYS A 26 6.64 15.96 28.24
N SER A 27 5.67 15.30 27.60
CA SER A 27 5.49 13.86 27.76
C SER A 27 6.85 13.18 27.49
N GLN A 28 7.38 12.42 28.44
CA GLN A 28 8.66 11.72 28.28
C GLN A 28 8.59 10.62 27.20
N SER A 29 7.42 10.38 26.64
CA SER A 29 7.16 9.42 25.57
C SER A 29 6.99 10.07 24.19
N GLU A 30 7.00 11.38 24.05
CA GLU A 30 6.95 12.06 22.77
C GLU A 30 8.36 12.18 22.17
N TYR A 31 8.61 11.40 21.13
CA TYR A 31 9.78 11.58 20.28
C TYR A 31 9.57 12.80 19.40
N VAL A 32 10.29 13.88 19.71
CA VAL A 32 10.30 15.09 18.88
C VAL A 32 11.54 15.05 17.98
N PRO A 33 11.39 14.92 16.67
CA PRO A 33 12.52 14.97 15.73
C PRO A 33 13.27 16.29 15.87
N LYS A 34 14.61 16.24 15.91
CA LYS A 34 15.46 17.45 16.04
C LYS A 34 16.14 17.83 14.72
N ASP A 35 16.25 16.91 13.81
CA ASP A 35 16.88 17.11 12.50
C ASP A 35 16.12 16.36 11.39
N ALA A 36 16.48 16.65 10.16
CA ALA A 36 15.82 16.09 8.98
C ALA A 36 15.94 14.56 8.91
N ASN A 37 17.03 13.96 9.40
CA ASN A 37 17.20 12.50 9.42
C ASN A 37 16.24 11.85 10.43
N ALA A 38 16.13 12.43 11.62
CA ALA A 38 15.18 11.97 12.63
C ALA A 38 13.72 12.10 12.14
N LEU A 39 13.42 13.15 11.37
CA LEU A 39 12.12 13.34 10.75
C LEU A 39 11.87 12.34 9.62
N GLN A 40 12.91 11.98 8.86
CA GLN A 40 12.87 10.90 7.88
C GLN A 40 12.54 9.55 8.53
N GLU A 41 13.19 9.21 9.64
CA GLU A 41 12.92 7.98 10.39
C GLU A 41 11.47 7.96 10.91
N MET A 42 10.96 9.09 11.40
CA MET A 42 9.56 9.24 11.81
C MET A 42 8.61 9.03 10.64
N LEU A 43 8.90 9.61 9.47
CA LEU A 43 8.11 9.42 8.25
C LEU A 43 8.07 7.94 7.85
N ILE A 44 9.22 7.25 7.87
CA ILE A 44 9.31 5.81 7.58
C ILE A 44 8.46 5.01 8.59
N GLY A 45 8.53 5.34 9.86
CA GLY A 45 7.80 4.63 10.91
C GLY A 45 6.29 4.86 10.92
N SER A 46 5.82 6.00 10.42
CA SER A 46 4.42 6.43 10.55
C SER A 46 3.65 6.50 9.22
N ALA A 47 4.33 6.67 8.10
CA ALA A 47 3.68 6.86 6.79
C ALA A 47 4.01 5.78 5.76
N TYR A 48 4.94 4.87 6.03
CA TYR A 48 5.17 3.69 5.20
C TYR A 48 4.57 2.43 5.86
N PRO A 49 4.11 1.45 5.08
CA PRO A 49 3.63 0.19 5.64
C PRO A 49 4.75 -0.52 6.40
N GLN A 50 4.43 -1.00 7.58
CA GLN A 50 5.37 -1.76 8.41
C GLN A 50 5.33 -3.23 8.01
N HIS A 51 6.49 -3.89 7.99
CA HIS A 51 6.66 -5.28 7.57
C HIS A 51 5.71 -6.28 8.30
N LYS A 52 5.34 -5.97 9.53
CA LYS A 52 4.46 -6.79 10.37
C LYS A 52 3.15 -6.10 10.72
N SER A 53 2.71 -5.11 9.94
CA SER A 53 1.41 -4.49 10.22
C SER A 53 0.30 -5.49 9.92
N GLY A 54 -0.63 -5.66 10.86
CA GLY A 54 -1.81 -6.50 10.66
C GLY A 54 -2.85 -5.91 9.70
N ASN A 55 -2.59 -4.75 9.10
CA ASN A 55 -3.50 -4.10 8.17
C ASN A 55 -3.13 -4.49 6.73
N ASN A 56 -4.00 -5.26 6.11
CA ASN A 56 -3.93 -5.54 4.69
C ASN A 56 -4.71 -4.47 3.93
N LEU A 57 -4.01 -3.57 3.25
CA LEU A 57 -4.61 -2.45 2.51
C LEU A 57 -4.68 -2.69 1.00
N LEU A 58 -3.96 -3.68 0.48
CA LEU A 58 -3.83 -3.92 -0.95
C LEU A 58 -4.28 -5.32 -1.38
N GLY A 59 -4.12 -6.33 -0.54
CA GLY A 59 -4.32 -7.73 -0.92
C GLY A 59 -5.71 -8.02 -1.48
N PHE A 60 -6.75 -7.35 -0.96
CA PHE A 60 -8.12 -7.50 -1.46
C PHE A 60 -8.29 -7.06 -2.92
N LEU A 61 -7.46 -6.16 -3.45
CA LEU A 61 -7.52 -5.68 -4.84
C LEU A 61 -7.38 -6.82 -5.84
N SER A 62 -6.67 -7.86 -5.47
CA SER A 62 -6.46 -9.04 -6.31
C SER A 62 -7.75 -9.82 -6.59
N PHE A 63 -8.81 -9.60 -5.79
CA PHE A 63 -10.11 -10.22 -5.99
C PHE A 63 -11.10 -9.35 -6.78
N LEU A 64 -10.76 -8.10 -7.07
CA LEU A 64 -11.53 -7.18 -7.91
C LEU A 64 -11.16 -7.30 -9.41
N ASP A 65 -10.61 -8.44 -9.78
CA ASP A 65 -10.02 -8.70 -11.08
C ASP A 65 -10.74 -9.89 -11.75
N ASP A 66 -10.92 -9.86 -13.07
CA ASP A 66 -11.48 -10.92 -13.89
C ASP A 66 -10.47 -12.06 -14.19
N ASP A 67 -9.23 -11.87 -13.81
CA ASP A 67 -8.20 -12.91 -13.85
C ASP A 67 -8.37 -14.01 -12.77
N VAL A 68 -9.32 -13.85 -11.87
CA VAL A 68 -9.57 -14.76 -10.73
C VAL A 68 -10.93 -15.44 -10.89
N GLN A 69 -11.00 -16.72 -10.54
CA GLN A 69 -12.27 -17.46 -10.44
C GLN A 69 -12.43 -18.09 -9.04
N PHE A 70 -13.69 -18.21 -8.62
CA PHE A 70 -14.06 -18.81 -7.34
C PHE A 70 -14.60 -20.25 -7.56
N HIS A 71 -14.01 -21.20 -6.85
CA HIS A 71 -14.44 -22.60 -6.90
C HIS A 71 -15.57 -22.88 -5.90
N LYS A 72 -16.79 -22.97 -6.41
CA LYS A 72 -18.00 -23.17 -5.61
C LYS A 72 -18.42 -24.64 -5.47
N THR A 73 -18.13 -25.46 -6.47
CA THR A 73 -18.74 -26.81 -6.58
C THR A 73 -17.86 -27.91 -6.03
N GLY A 74 -18.42 -28.76 -5.15
CA GLY A 74 -17.84 -30.01 -4.70
C GLY A 74 -16.79 -29.90 -3.59
N TYR A 75 -16.55 -28.69 -3.07
CA TYR A 75 -15.64 -28.47 -1.95
C TYR A 75 -16.37 -27.85 -0.77
N GLU A 76 -16.05 -28.30 0.42
CA GLU A 76 -16.56 -27.74 1.67
C GLU A 76 -15.49 -26.85 2.31
N PHE A 77 -15.94 -25.80 2.97
CA PHE A 77 -15.05 -24.93 3.74
C PHE A 77 -14.89 -25.50 5.13
N ASP A 78 -13.68 -25.60 5.62
CA ASP A 78 -13.50 -25.79 7.04
C ASP A 78 -14.04 -24.57 7.80
N SER A 79 -14.51 -24.80 9.03
CA SER A 79 -15.14 -23.75 9.84
C SER A 79 -14.22 -22.56 10.15
N ASN A 80 -12.90 -22.75 10.10
CA ASN A 80 -11.92 -21.71 10.38
C ASN A 80 -11.66 -20.83 9.14
N SER A 81 -11.84 -21.40 7.95
CA SER A 81 -11.62 -20.69 6.67
C SER A 81 -12.87 -19.95 6.18
N LEU A 82 -14.05 -20.27 6.71
CA LEU A 82 -15.33 -19.75 6.21
C LEU A 82 -15.39 -18.21 6.24
N GLY A 83 -14.98 -17.59 7.34
CA GLY A 83 -14.99 -16.13 7.47
C GLY A 83 -14.10 -15.44 6.45
N TYR A 84 -12.91 -15.97 6.19
CA TYR A 84 -12.01 -15.45 5.16
C TYR A 84 -12.60 -15.58 3.77
N VAL A 85 -13.16 -16.74 3.45
CA VAL A 85 -13.76 -16.98 2.13
C VAL A 85 -14.96 -16.07 1.90
N GLU A 86 -15.85 -15.87 2.89
CA GLU A 86 -16.99 -14.96 2.78
C GLU A 86 -16.54 -13.50 2.60
N SER A 87 -15.47 -13.07 3.29
CA SER A 87 -14.88 -11.74 3.11
C SER A 87 -14.40 -11.53 1.68
N LYS A 88 -13.60 -12.46 1.15
CA LYS A 88 -13.05 -12.37 -0.20
C LYS A 88 -14.11 -12.52 -1.28
N LYS A 89 -15.11 -13.37 -1.04
CA LYS A 89 -16.25 -13.51 -1.94
C LYS A 89 -17.06 -12.22 -2.05
N ALA A 90 -17.22 -11.46 -0.95
CA ALA A 90 -17.88 -10.16 -1.00
C ALA A 90 -17.15 -9.19 -1.92
N VAL A 91 -15.80 -9.17 -1.87
CA VAL A 91 -14.96 -8.39 -2.77
C VAL A 91 -15.08 -8.91 -4.20
N PHE A 92 -14.86 -10.19 -4.43
CA PHE A 92 -14.93 -10.84 -5.74
C PHE A 92 -16.27 -10.62 -6.45
N THR A 93 -17.37 -10.58 -5.70
CA THR A 93 -18.71 -10.32 -6.24
C THR A 93 -19.11 -8.84 -6.21
N TRP A 94 -18.18 -7.93 -5.93
CA TRP A 94 -18.40 -6.47 -5.93
C TRP A 94 -19.58 -6.04 -5.06
N GLN A 95 -19.72 -6.64 -3.86
CA GLN A 95 -20.79 -6.27 -2.95
C GLN A 95 -20.63 -4.82 -2.49
N PRO A 96 -21.72 -4.02 -2.47
CA PRO A 96 -21.63 -2.60 -2.06
C PRO A 96 -21.10 -2.40 -0.63
N ASP A 97 -21.31 -3.39 0.24
CA ASP A 97 -20.88 -3.41 1.64
C ASP A 97 -19.65 -4.31 1.90
N MET A 98 -18.87 -4.61 0.85
CA MET A 98 -17.73 -5.52 0.92
C MET A 98 -16.74 -5.16 2.03
N PHE A 99 -16.45 -3.88 2.25
CA PHE A 99 -15.52 -3.46 3.31
C PHE A 99 -16.06 -3.77 4.71
N PHE A 100 -17.36 -3.60 4.94
CA PHE A 100 -18.01 -3.97 6.18
C PHE A 100 -17.99 -5.49 6.41
N ILE A 101 -18.24 -6.26 5.34
CA ILE A 101 -18.22 -7.73 5.39
C ILE A 101 -16.80 -8.22 5.69
N MET A 102 -15.78 -7.61 5.06
CA MET A 102 -14.37 -7.94 5.32
C MET A 102 -14.01 -7.67 6.78
N GLU A 103 -14.33 -6.50 7.30
CA GLU A 103 -14.03 -6.12 8.69
C GLU A 103 -14.71 -7.07 9.69
N LYS A 104 -15.95 -7.46 9.44
CA LYS A 104 -16.73 -8.31 10.33
C LYS A 104 -16.26 -9.77 10.35
N ASN A 105 -15.85 -10.32 9.22
CA ASN A 105 -15.64 -11.75 9.04
C ASN A 105 -14.17 -12.16 9.02
N SER A 106 -13.25 -11.20 8.93
CA SER A 106 -11.81 -11.47 8.89
C SER A 106 -11.16 -11.17 10.25
N PRO A 107 -10.28 -12.04 10.76
CA PRO A 107 -9.41 -11.70 11.89
C PRO A 107 -8.31 -10.69 11.51
N VAL A 108 -8.09 -10.45 10.23
CA VAL A 108 -7.24 -9.37 9.73
C VAL A 108 -8.08 -8.10 9.65
N VAL A 109 -7.59 -7.02 10.24
CA VAL A 109 -8.32 -5.75 10.23
C VAL A 109 -8.19 -5.12 8.85
N TYR A 110 -9.28 -5.15 8.08
CA TYR A 110 -9.38 -4.50 6.75
C TYR A 110 -10.00 -3.10 6.86
N ASN A 111 -9.58 -2.29 7.81
CA ASN A 111 -10.06 -0.91 7.86
C ASN A 111 -9.29 -0.04 6.87
N ILE A 112 -9.65 -0.15 5.58
CA ILE A 112 -9.00 0.53 4.46
C ILE A 112 -9.02 2.06 4.66
N TRP A 113 -10.17 2.59 5.07
CA TRP A 113 -10.33 4.02 5.32
C TRP A 113 -9.38 4.51 6.40
N GLU A 114 -9.46 3.93 7.59
CA GLU A 114 -8.62 4.29 8.73
C GLU A 114 -7.13 4.08 8.44
N GLY A 115 -6.79 2.97 7.79
CA GLY A 115 -5.41 2.62 7.47
C GLY A 115 -4.72 3.68 6.60
N TYR A 116 -5.36 4.11 5.53
CA TYR A 116 -4.79 5.16 4.69
C TYR A 116 -4.75 6.52 5.38
N TYR A 117 -5.79 6.89 6.18
CA TYR A 117 -5.74 8.15 6.93
C TYR A 117 -4.69 8.17 8.03
N LYS A 118 -4.34 7.04 8.64
CA LYS A 118 -3.18 6.94 9.55
C LYS A 118 -1.87 7.25 8.83
N PHE A 119 -1.68 6.74 7.63
CA PHE A 119 -0.49 7.06 6.83
C PHE A 119 -0.46 8.50 6.35
N ILE A 120 -1.61 9.07 5.96
CA ILE A 120 -1.74 10.50 5.64
C ILE A 120 -1.37 11.36 6.85
N LEU A 121 -1.81 10.97 8.05
CA LEU A 121 -1.44 11.68 9.28
C LEU A 121 0.08 11.66 9.50
N GLY A 122 0.73 10.52 9.29
CA GLY A 122 2.19 10.41 9.38
C GLY A 122 2.92 11.29 8.36
N ALA A 123 2.43 11.32 7.11
CA ALA A 123 2.97 12.19 6.07
C ALA A 123 2.79 13.68 6.42
N ASN A 124 1.59 14.07 6.88
CA ASN A 124 1.31 15.43 7.32
C ASN A 124 2.19 15.84 8.49
N ALA A 125 2.43 14.96 9.46
CA ALA A 125 3.32 15.27 10.59
C ALA A 125 4.73 15.61 10.12
N ALA A 126 5.27 14.89 9.14
CA ALA A 126 6.57 15.23 8.56
C ALA A 126 6.55 16.60 7.86
N LEU A 127 5.46 16.94 7.16
CA LEU A 127 5.30 18.23 6.49
C LEU A 127 5.14 19.39 7.49
N ASP A 128 4.41 19.18 8.57
CA ASP A 128 4.17 20.21 9.59
C ASP A 128 5.44 20.52 10.40
N TYR A 129 6.25 19.49 10.72
CA TYR A 129 7.46 19.66 11.56
C TYR A 129 8.72 20.00 10.79
N ILE A 130 8.74 19.94 9.45
CA ILE A 130 9.97 20.13 8.65
C ILE A 130 10.61 21.52 8.84
N GLY A 131 9.80 22.54 9.15
CA GLY A 131 10.28 23.90 9.42
C GLY A 131 11.08 24.03 10.70
N ASP A 132 10.76 23.22 11.70
CA ASP A 132 11.26 23.32 13.08
C ASP A 132 12.52 22.46 13.31
N VAL A 133 12.91 21.62 12.35
CA VAL A 133 14.08 20.73 12.47
C VAL A 133 15.32 21.31 11.82
N ASN A 134 16.51 20.92 12.34
CA ASN A 134 17.78 21.24 11.70
C ASN A 134 17.99 20.35 10.47
N GLY A 135 18.80 20.83 9.52
CA GLY A 135 19.18 20.08 8.33
C GLY A 135 19.46 21.01 7.15
N THR A 136 20.17 20.50 6.19
CA THR A 136 20.39 21.19 4.90
C THR A 136 19.08 21.25 4.11
N GLU A 137 18.96 22.18 3.19
CA GLU A 137 17.80 22.28 2.31
C GLU A 137 17.58 20.97 1.50
N ALA A 138 18.67 20.34 1.04
CA ALA A 138 18.58 19.07 0.33
C ALA A 138 18.01 17.93 1.19
N GLU A 139 18.41 17.82 2.46
CA GLU A 139 17.85 16.84 3.40
C GLU A 139 16.36 17.10 3.67
N LYS A 140 16.00 18.37 3.89
CA LYS A 140 14.60 18.76 4.09
C LYS A 140 13.76 18.50 2.85
N ASN A 141 14.25 18.90 1.67
CA ASN A 141 13.56 18.67 0.39
C ASN A 141 13.33 17.19 0.12
N TYR A 142 14.27 16.32 0.51
CA TYR A 142 14.12 14.87 0.39
C TYR A 142 12.98 14.32 1.25
N VAL A 143 12.85 14.79 2.50
CA VAL A 143 11.74 14.39 3.39
C VAL A 143 10.40 14.92 2.88
N ILE A 144 10.33 16.21 2.49
CA ILE A 144 9.11 16.82 1.97
C ILE A 144 8.63 16.07 0.72
N ALA A 145 9.54 15.80 -0.23
CA ALA A 145 9.19 15.13 -1.48
C ALA A 145 8.60 13.72 -1.25
N GLN A 146 9.15 12.97 -0.29
CA GLN A 146 8.61 11.67 0.08
C GLN A 146 7.24 11.78 0.76
N ALA A 147 7.09 12.71 1.71
CA ALA A 147 5.84 12.90 2.43
C ALA A 147 4.69 13.31 1.48
N LEU A 148 4.95 14.23 0.55
CA LEU A 148 3.99 14.62 -0.49
C LEU A 148 3.66 13.46 -1.43
N GLY A 149 4.66 12.71 -1.87
CA GLY A 149 4.46 11.54 -2.73
C GLY A 149 3.60 10.46 -2.08
N LEU A 150 3.83 10.17 -0.78
CA LEU A 150 3.03 9.24 0.00
C LEU A 150 1.60 9.75 0.18
N ARG A 151 1.43 11.03 0.56
CA ARG A 151 0.10 11.63 0.74
C ARG A 151 -0.72 11.56 -0.54
N ALA A 152 -0.12 11.91 -1.66
CA ALA A 152 -0.75 11.81 -2.98
C ALA A 152 -1.15 10.37 -3.31
N PHE A 153 -0.27 9.40 -3.07
CA PHE A 153 -0.58 7.98 -3.28
C PHE A 153 -1.78 7.53 -2.44
N TYR A 154 -1.82 7.89 -1.15
CA TYR A 154 -2.91 7.49 -0.26
C TYR A 154 -4.23 8.15 -0.64
N TYR A 155 -4.24 9.42 -1.02
CA TYR A 155 -5.45 10.05 -1.55
C TYR A 155 -5.90 9.45 -2.88
N PHE A 156 -4.96 9.07 -3.74
CA PHE A 156 -5.29 8.36 -4.98
C PHE A 156 -5.95 7.01 -4.70
N MET A 157 -5.44 6.24 -3.74
CA MET A 157 -6.08 4.99 -3.32
C MET A 157 -7.47 5.24 -2.73
N LEU A 158 -7.59 6.17 -1.78
CA LEU A 158 -8.86 6.49 -1.13
C LEU A 158 -9.93 6.95 -2.11
N VAL A 159 -9.62 7.88 -3.01
CA VAL A 159 -10.63 8.41 -3.94
C VAL A 159 -11.09 7.36 -4.94
N ASN A 160 -10.21 6.44 -5.33
CA ASN A 160 -10.59 5.33 -6.23
C ASN A 160 -11.39 4.23 -5.54
N HIS A 161 -11.25 4.06 -4.21
CA HIS A 161 -12.06 3.09 -3.46
C HIS A 161 -13.43 3.65 -3.04
N PHE A 162 -13.51 4.94 -2.76
CA PHE A 162 -14.68 5.53 -2.09
C PHE A 162 -15.34 6.67 -2.87
N GLY A 163 -14.77 7.11 -3.97
CA GLY A 163 -15.31 8.14 -4.87
C GLY A 163 -15.84 7.55 -6.17
N ALA A 164 -16.50 8.40 -6.96
CA ALA A 164 -16.87 8.07 -8.34
C ALA A 164 -15.62 8.12 -9.25
N PRO A 165 -15.61 7.43 -10.40
CA PRO A 165 -14.59 7.64 -11.41
C PRO A 165 -14.52 9.11 -11.85
N TYR A 166 -13.29 9.63 -12.06
CA TYR A 166 -13.04 11.07 -12.26
C TYR A 166 -13.92 11.69 -13.36
N ASN A 167 -13.99 11.07 -14.54
CA ASN A 167 -14.77 11.61 -15.66
C ASN A 167 -16.26 11.21 -15.65
N TYR A 168 -16.67 10.35 -14.72
CA TYR A 168 -18.10 10.03 -14.56
C TYR A 168 -18.85 11.16 -13.83
N ASP A 169 -18.33 11.62 -12.71
CA ASP A 169 -18.86 12.77 -11.97
C ASP A 169 -17.78 13.41 -11.09
N LYS A 170 -17.19 14.50 -11.58
CA LYS A 170 -16.13 15.24 -10.89
C LYS A 170 -16.61 15.92 -9.61
N GLN A 171 -17.92 16.23 -9.54
CA GLN A 171 -18.53 16.91 -8.39
C GLN A 171 -19.09 15.91 -7.37
N ALA A 172 -19.08 14.62 -7.68
CA ALA A 172 -19.46 13.59 -6.72
C ALA A 172 -18.58 13.67 -5.46
N ALA A 173 -19.12 13.19 -4.33
CA ALA A 173 -18.37 13.14 -3.09
C ALA A 173 -17.14 12.19 -3.23
N GLY A 174 -15.96 12.78 -3.15
CA GLY A 174 -14.67 12.08 -3.07
C GLY A 174 -14.36 11.65 -1.62
N VAL A 175 -13.29 12.16 -1.04
CA VAL A 175 -12.88 11.90 0.35
C VAL A 175 -12.47 13.19 1.04
N PRO A 176 -12.51 13.27 2.38
CA PRO A 176 -12.04 14.46 3.13
C PRO A 176 -10.55 14.70 2.90
N LEU A 177 -10.17 15.93 2.59
CA LEU A 177 -8.77 16.35 2.49
C LEU A 177 -8.26 16.82 3.86
N LYS A 178 -7.56 15.95 4.56
CA LYS A 178 -6.83 16.26 5.81
C LYS A 178 -5.38 16.57 5.45
N LEU A 179 -5.00 17.86 5.48
CA LEU A 179 -3.68 18.32 5.02
C LEU A 179 -2.72 18.70 6.16
N THR A 180 -3.14 18.54 7.40
CA THR A 180 -2.32 18.80 8.60
C THR A 180 -2.36 17.61 9.56
N SER A 181 -1.38 17.51 10.43
CA SER A 181 -1.31 16.45 11.45
C SER A 181 -2.14 16.76 12.71
N ASN A 182 -2.73 17.93 12.82
CA ASN A 182 -3.52 18.31 13.99
C ASN A 182 -4.68 17.34 14.22
N LEU A 183 -4.69 16.67 15.38
CA LEU A 183 -5.70 15.70 15.79
C LEU A 183 -6.86 16.37 16.58
N LEU A 184 -6.61 17.53 17.14
CA LEU A 184 -7.64 18.22 17.88
C LEU A 184 -8.60 18.86 16.90
N PRO A 185 -9.88 18.47 16.90
CA PRO A 185 -10.87 19.20 16.13
C PRO A 185 -10.93 20.61 16.69
N GLU A 186 -10.59 21.60 15.87
CA GLU A 186 -11.03 22.95 16.17
C GLU A 186 -12.56 22.92 16.11
N GLU A 187 -13.19 22.84 17.28
CA GLU A 187 -14.63 22.95 17.48
C GLU A 187 -15.46 21.93 16.68
N ASP A 188 -15.57 20.68 17.12
CA ASP A 188 -16.58 19.69 16.67
C ASP A 188 -16.89 19.62 15.14
N LEU A 189 -16.03 20.14 14.29
CA LEU A 189 -16.23 20.17 12.86
C LEU A 189 -15.94 18.80 12.27
N LEU A 190 -16.97 18.02 12.05
CA LEU A 190 -16.91 16.85 11.20
C LEU A 190 -16.40 17.27 9.82
N MET A 191 -15.29 16.67 9.37
CA MET A 191 -14.79 16.93 8.04
C MET A 191 -15.78 16.42 6.98
N THR A 192 -16.16 17.30 6.07
CA THR A 192 -16.98 16.91 4.92
C THR A 192 -16.12 16.29 3.85
N ARG A 193 -16.71 15.45 3.01
CA ARG A 193 -16.04 14.92 1.82
C ARG A 193 -15.84 16.04 0.80
N ASN A 194 -14.63 16.17 0.32
CA ASN A 194 -14.33 17.00 -0.84
C ASN A 194 -14.85 16.34 -2.12
N SER A 195 -15.03 17.09 -3.19
CA SER A 195 -15.38 16.52 -4.49
C SER A 195 -14.24 15.66 -5.05
N VAL A 196 -14.56 14.76 -5.95
CA VAL A 196 -13.55 13.95 -6.67
C VAL A 196 -12.53 14.87 -7.34
N GLU A 197 -12.98 15.97 -7.98
CA GLU A 197 -12.10 16.93 -8.65
C GLU A 197 -11.13 17.61 -7.67
N GLU A 198 -11.60 18.05 -6.51
CA GLU A 198 -10.74 18.66 -5.49
C GLU A 198 -9.67 17.68 -4.99
N VAL A 199 -10.03 16.41 -4.79
CA VAL A 199 -9.08 15.38 -4.35
C VAL A 199 -8.02 15.12 -5.44
N TYR A 200 -8.42 14.98 -6.70
CA TYR A 200 -7.45 14.80 -7.80
C TYR A 200 -6.56 16.01 -8.01
N ASN A 201 -7.08 17.23 -7.82
CA ASN A 201 -6.28 18.45 -7.88
C ASN A 201 -5.21 18.46 -6.78
N GLN A 202 -5.57 18.07 -5.54
CA GLN A 202 -4.60 17.96 -4.45
C GLN A 202 -3.53 16.90 -4.73
N ILE A 203 -3.92 15.74 -5.30
CA ILE A 203 -2.98 14.69 -5.70
C ILE A 203 -1.96 15.23 -6.72
N ILE A 204 -2.42 15.96 -7.74
CA ILE A 204 -1.53 16.53 -8.77
C ILE A 204 -0.64 17.61 -8.19
N GLU A 205 -1.13 18.45 -7.28
CA GLU A 205 -0.35 19.47 -6.59
C GLU A 205 0.77 18.83 -5.77
N ASP A 206 0.46 17.85 -4.92
CA ASP A 206 1.43 17.13 -4.11
C ASP A 206 2.50 16.44 -4.98
N LEU A 207 2.09 15.75 -6.03
CA LEU A 207 3.03 15.06 -6.94
C LEU A 207 3.89 16.04 -7.72
N SER A 208 3.35 17.20 -8.09
CA SER A 208 4.12 18.21 -8.86
C SER A 208 5.16 18.88 -7.97
N GLU A 209 4.83 19.16 -6.73
CA GLU A 209 5.78 19.71 -5.77
C GLU A 209 6.84 18.67 -5.38
N ALA A 210 6.43 17.39 -5.16
CA ALA A 210 7.36 16.29 -4.91
C ALA A 210 8.36 16.12 -6.07
N GLU A 211 7.90 16.13 -7.33
CA GLU A 211 8.76 16.07 -8.52
C GLU A 211 9.73 17.26 -8.54
N ARG A 212 9.24 18.48 -8.33
CA ARG A 212 10.07 19.69 -8.29
C ARG A 212 11.19 19.59 -7.26
N LEU A 213 10.87 19.13 -6.05
CA LEU A 213 11.83 18.99 -4.95
C LEU A 213 12.86 17.88 -5.24
N PHE A 214 12.44 16.71 -5.74
CA PHE A 214 13.37 15.66 -6.15
C PHE A 214 14.35 16.14 -7.23
N LEU A 215 13.90 16.96 -8.18
CA LEU A 215 14.77 17.50 -9.24
C LEU A 215 15.85 18.44 -8.72
N THR A 216 15.73 19.00 -7.51
CA THR A 216 16.79 19.79 -6.85
C THR A 216 17.88 18.94 -6.23
N LEU A 217 17.66 17.65 -6.09
CA LEU A 217 18.56 16.71 -5.40
C LEU A 217 19.58 16.10 -6.37
N SER A 218 20.65 15.54 -5.81
CA SER A 218 21.61 14.73 -6.57
C SER A 218 20.97 13.45 -7.12
N LYS A 219 21.51 12.90 -8.20
CA LYS A 219 20.92 11.73 -8.89
C LYS A 219 20.76 10.49 -8.00
N ASP A 220 21.69 10.26 -7.09
CA ASP A 220 21.65 9.20 -6.08
C ASP A 220 20.51 9.39 -5.06
N LYS A 221 20.09 10.64 -4.81
CA LYS A 221 18.93 10.96 -3.97
C LYS A 221 17.62 11.00 -4.76
N GLN A 222 17.66 11.20 -6.06
CA GLN A 222 16.46 11.10 -6.90
C GLN A 222 15.95 9.66 -7.02
N TYR A 223 16.86 8.68 -7.03
CA TYR A 223 16.51 7.25 -7.08
C TYR A 223 17.58 6.41 -6.41
N GLU A 224 17.12 5.58 -5.49
CA GLU A 224 17.87 4.50 -4.89
C GLU A 224 16.96 3.25 -4.90
N PRO A 225 17.46 2.05 -5.27
CA PRO A 225 16.66 0.84 -5.30
C PRO A 225 16.33 0.34 -3.88
N ASN A 226 15.37 0.98 -3.26
CA ASN A 226 14.84 0.66 -1.94
C ASN A 226 13.31 0.81 -1.91
N TYR A 227 12.71 0.76 -0.72
CA TYR A 227 11.25 0.86 -0.53
C TYR A 227 10.73 2.29 -0.42
N LEU A 228 11.61 3.29 -0.52
CA LEU A 228 11.23 4.68 -0.33
C LEU A 228 10.70 5.30 -1.62
N ILE A 229 9.91 6.35 -1.47
CA ILE A 229 9.46 7.17 -2.60
C ILE A 229 10.67 7.76 -3.32
N SER A 230 10.62 7.75 -4.63
CA SER A 230 11.68 8.21 -5.51
C SER A 230 11.11 9.00 -6.70
N LEU A 231 11.95 9.75 -7.41
CA LEU A 231 11.51 10.53 -8.57
C LEU A 231 10.83 9.67 -9.65
N PRO A 232 11.39 8.52 -10.08
CA PRO A 232 10.71 7.68 -11.08
C PRO A 232 9.37 7.13 -10.58
N MET A 233 9.22 6.87 -9.28
CA MET A 233 7.93 6.49 -8.70
C MET A 233 6.91 7.63 -8.80
N ILE A 234 7.31 8.88 -8.47
CA ILE A 234 6.46 10.06 -8.61
C ILE A 234 6.02 10.25 -10.07
N GLN A 235 6.94 10.11 -11.02
CA GLN A 235 6.65 10.22 -12.45
C GLN A 235 5.69 9.11 -12.91
N LEU A 236 5.90 7.86 -12.46
CA LEU A 236 5.00 6.75 -12.76
C LEU A 236 3.60 6.97 -12.16
N LEU A 237 3.52 7.45 -10.92
CA LEU A 237 2.24 7.74 -10.29
C LEU A 237 1.51 8.88 -11.00
N LYS A 238 2.21 9.94 -11.43
CA LYS A 238 1.62 11.00 -12.27
C LYS A 238 1.06 10.45 -13.58
N SER A 239 1.80 9.57 -14.25
CA SER A 239 1.30 8.88 -15.46
C SER A 239 -0.01 8.15 -15.18
N ARG A 240 -0.07 7.38 -14.08
CA ARG A 240 -1.27 6.65 -13.68
C ARG A 240 -2.43 7.57 -13.30
N VAL A 241 -2.19 8.62 -12.53
CA VAL A 241 -3.22 9.60 -12.15
C VAL A 241 -3.80 10.26 -13.40
N PHE A 242 -2.97 10.71 -14.34
CA PHE A 242 -3.44 11.29 -15.60
C PHE A 242 -4.20 10.28 -16.46
N LEU A 243 -3.81 8.99 -16.44
CA LEU A 243 -4.54 7.92 -17.11
C LEU A 243 -5.96 7.78 -16.55
N TYR A 244 -6.11 7.80 -15.23
CA TYR A 244 -7.42 7.73 -14.55
C TYR A 244 -8.27 9.00 -14.80
N MET A 245 -7.64 10.13 -15.04
CA MET A 245 -8.30 11.38 -15.44
C MET A 245 -8.64 11.41 -16.95
N GLU A 246 -8.28 10.38 -17.71
CA GLU A 246 -8.34 10.32 -19.19
C GLU A 246 -7.54 11.45 -19.88
N ASN A 247 -6.56 11.99 -19.19
CA ASN A 247 -5.59 12.92 -19.77
C ASN A 247 -4.44 12.12 -20.44
N TRP A 248 -4.76 11.50 -21.55
CA TRP A 248 -3.88 10.59 -22.30
C TRP A 248 -2.55 11.21 -22.66
N LYS A 249 -2.55 12.53 -22.97
CA LYS A 249 -1.34 13.25 -23.34
C LYS A 249 -0.34 13.28 -22.20
N ASP A 250 -0.74 13.75 -21.05
CA ASP A 250 0.17 13.87 -19.89
C ASP A 250 0.51 12.50 -19.33
N ALA A 251 -0.44 11.55 -19.36
CA ALA A 251 -0.15 10.17 -19.01
C ALA A 251 0.99 9.58 -19.85
N ALA A 252 0.96 9.79 -21.18
CA ALA A 252 2.02 9.34 -22.08
C ALA A 252 3.36 10.07 -21.84
N ILE A 253 3.34 11.38 -21.59
CA ILE A 253 4.56 12.17 -21.29
C ILE A 253 5.28 11.63 -20.06
N TYR A 254 4.52 11.35 -18.97
CA TYR A 254 5.12 10.85 -17.73
C TYR A 254 5.56 9.39 -17.83
N ALA A 255 4.85 8.55 -18.58
CA ALA A 255 5.31 7.20 -18.91
C ALA A 255 6.63 7.23 -19.70
N ASP A 256 6.74 8.13 -20.69
CA ASP A 256 7.93 8.31 -21.52
C ASP A 256 9.15 8.72 -20.68
N LYS A 257 8.98 9.62 -19.71
CA LYS A 257 10.05 9.98 -18.76
C LYS A 257 10.58 8.75 -18.03
N VAL A 258 9.70 7.89 -17.49
CA VAL A 258 10.12 6.69 -16.77
C VAL A 258 10.87 5.72 -17.68
N ILE A 259 10.42 5.55 -18.92
CA ILE A 259 11.01 4.63 -19.89
C ILE A 259 12.39 5.12 -20.38
N ASN A 260 12.53 6.42 -20.65
CA ASN A 260 13.71 6.96 -21.34
C ASN A 260 14.73 7.65 -20.42
N GLU A 261 14.33 8.11 -19.23
CA GLU A 261 15.23 8.83 -18.33
C GLU A 261 15.86 7.93 -17.25
N TRP A 262 15.35 6.70 -17.09
CA TRP A 262 15.77 5.75 -16.06
C TRP A 262 16.21 4.40 -16.65
N SER A 263 16.96 3.62 -15.87
CA SER A 263 17.55 2.34 -16.33
C SER A 263 16.63 1.12 -16.11
N PHE A 264 15.32 1.33 -16.06
CA PHE A 264 14.39 0.21 -15.97
C PHE A 264 14.27 -0.52 -17.31
N SER A 265 14.09 -1.81 -17.27
CA SER A 265 13.96 -2.64 -18.48
C SER A 265 13.09 -3.85 -18.24
N LEU A 266 12.39 -4.30 -19.27
CA LEU A 266 11.58 -5.50 -19.21
C LEU A 266 12.44 -6.74 -18.96
N ILE A 267 11.94 -7.64 -18.12
CA ILE A 267 12.57 -8.92 -17.86
C ILE A 267 12.43 -9.81 -19.12
N ASN A 268 13.54 -10.40 -19.55
CA ASN A 268 13.49 -11.44 -20.57
C ASN A 268 13.03 -12.76 -19.93
N LEU A 269 11.78 -13.14 -20.18
CA LEU A 269 11.17 -14.33 -19.61
C LEU A 269 11.90 -15.63 -19.98
N ASN A 270 12.66 -15.67 -21.09
CA ASN A 270 13.49 -16.82 -21.43
C ASN A 270 14.64 -17.07 -20.44
N ASN A 271 15.06 -16.02 -19.72
CA ASN A 271 16.16 -16.10 -18.77
C ASN A 271 15.69 -16.44 -17.35
N LEU A 272 14.38 -16.54 -17.12
CA LEU A 272 13.86 -16.91 -15.81
C LEU A 272 14.03 -18.41 -15.56
N PRO A 273 14.28 -18.80 -14.29
CA PRO A 273 14.35 -20.21 -13.92
C PRO A 273 13.04 -20.94 -14.23
N SER A 274 13.12 -22.26 -14.36
CA SER A 274 11.93 -23.09 -14.50
C SER A 274 11.03 -22.97 -13.26
N THR A 275 9.70 -23.05 -13.46
CA THR A 275 8.69 -23.08 -12.38
C THR A 275 8.83 -24.28 -11.45
N SER A 276 9.65 -25.26 -11.79
CA SER A 276 9.99 -26.39 -10.91
C SER A 276 11.00 -26.05 -9.81
N THR A 277 11.59 -24.85 -9.82
CA THR A 277 12.51 -24.41 -8.78
C THR A 277 11.76 -23.86 -7.56
N ALA A 278 12.39 -23.95 -6.38
CA ALA A 278 11.75 -23.54 -5.11
C ALA A 278 11.39 -22.05 -5.02
N GLU A 279 11.98 -21.21 -5.86
CA GLU A 279 11.77 -19.74 -5.83
C GLU A 279 11.53 -19.17 -7.25
N PRO A 280 10.54 -19.65 -8.01
CA PRO A 280 10.33 -19.23 -9.40
C PRO A 280 9.88 -17.77 -9.52
N TYR A 281 9.29 -17.18 -8.46
CA TYR A 281 8.64 -15.86 -8.47
C TYR A 281 9.47 -14.75 -7.84
N TYR A 282 10.61 -15.09 -7.27
CA TYR A 282 11.46 -14.14 -6.55
C TYR A 282 11.85 -12.89 -7.35
N ASN A 283 11.90 -13.00 -8.67
CA ASN A 283 12.38 -11.92 -9.53
C ASN A 283 11.33 -10.84 -9.81
N PHE A 284 10.02 -11.14 -9.74
CA PHE A 284 8.98 -10.17 -10.11
C PHE A 284 8.73 -9.13 -9.02
N THR A 285 8.77 -9.51 -7.76
CA THR A 285 8.49 -8.65 -6.60
C THR A 285 9.74 -8.35 -5.78
N SER A 286 10.89 -8.30 -6.42
CA SER A 286 12.19 -8.07 -5.79
C SER A 286 12.79 -6.74 -6.24
N LEU A 287 13.45 -6.03 -5.34
CA LEU A 287 14.28 -4.86 -5.70
C LEU A 287 15.42 -5.19 -6.66
N LYS A 288 15.71 -6.48 -6.88
CA LYS A 288 16.68 -6.94 -7.90
C LYS A 288 16.08 -7.05 -9.29
N SER A 289 14.76 -6.95 -9.41
CA SER A 289 14.07 -6.97 -10.70
C SER A 289 14.34 -5.67 -11.45
N SER A 290 14.70 -5.78 -12.74
CA SER A 290 14.88 -4.62 -13.62
C SER A 290 13.59 -3.89 -13.96
N GLU A 291 12.42 -4.48 -13.69
CA GLU A 291 11.10 -3.89 -13.92
C GLU A 291 10.57 -3.14 -12.70
N VAL A 292 11.11 -3.40 -11.51
CA VAL A 292 10.59 -2.84 -10.27
C VAL A 292 11.07 -1.41 -10.09
N ILE A 293 10.13 -0.49 -10.10
CA ILE A 293 10.35 0.93 -9.85
C ILE A 293 10.16 1.25 -8.37
N TRP A 294 9.16 0.65 -7.75
CA TRP A 294 8.83 0.78 -6.34
C TRP A 294 8.08 -0.43 -5.82
N LEU A 295 8.40 -0.85 -4.62
CA LEU A 295 7.68 -1.89 -3.90
C LEU A 295 6.94 -1.27 -2.72
N TYR A 296 5.66 -1.56 -2.65
CA TYR A 296 4.78 -1.09 -1.58
C TYR A 296 3.93 -2.25 -1.07
N GLY A 297 3.76 -2.31 0.23
CA GLY A 297 2.94 -3.33 0.88
C GLY A 297 3.67 -3.99 2.05
N ASN A 298 3.06 -5.02 2.59
CA ASN A 298 3.64 -5.86 3.63
C ASN A 298 3.45 -7.35 3.31
N VAL A 299 3.98 -8.23 4.16
CA VAL A 299 3.89 -9.68 3.93
C VAL A 299 2.44 -10.17 3.90
N SER A 300 1.53 -9.53 4.64
CA SER A 300 0.12 -9.91 4.66
C SER A 300 -0.56 -9.64 3.31
N ASP A 301 -0.18 -8.55 2.62
CA ASP A 301 -0.70 -8.26 1.27
C ASP A 301 -0.31 -9.36 0.27
N LEU A 302 0.88 -9.92 0.39
CA LEU A 302 1.39 -10.97 -0.51
C LEU A 302 0.79 -12.35 -0.20
N THR A 303 0.40 -12.61 1.04
CA THR A 303 -0.10 -13.93 1.46
C THR A 303 -1.62 -14.06 1.36
N GLU A 304 -2.31 -13.00 0.95
CA GLU A 304 -3.78 -12.94 0.90
C GLU A 304 -4.40 -14.04 0.06
N PHE A 305 -3.79 -14.40 -1.05
CA PHE A 305 -4.25 -15.47 -1.93
C PHE A 305 -4.01 -16.88 -1.40
N ASN A 306 -3.14 -17.05 -0.39
CA ASN A 306 -2.61 -18.35 -0.04
C ASN A 306 -3.32 -19.04 1.11
N ASN A 307 -4.18 -18.34 1.83
CA ASN A 307 -4.61 -18.81 3.13
C ASN A 307 -5.89 -19.65 3.13
N GLU A 308 -6.70 -19.60 2.05
CA GLU A 308 -7.97 -20.32 2.02
C GLU A 308 -7.89 -21.56 1.16
N THR A 309 -7.98 -22.68 1.84
CA THR A 309 -8.18 -23.97 1.21
C THR A 309 -9.62 -24.43 1.39
N VAL A 310 -10.17 -25.00 0.35
CA VAL A 310 -11.38 -25.80 0.38
C VAL A 310 -10.99 -27.26 0.28
N SER A 311 -11.72 -28.12 0.93
CA SER A 311 -11.47 -29.55 0.89
C SER A 311 -12.68 -30.30 0.33
N ARG A 312 -12.40 -31.42 -0.32
CA ARG A 312 -13.39 -32.37 -0.79
C ARG A 312 -12.91 -33.77 -0.40
N GLU A 313 -13.78 -34.55 0.21
CA GLU A 313 -13.53 -35.95 0.46
C GLU A 313 -14.11 -36.79 -0.67
N GLU A 314 -13.31 -37.68 -1.22
CA GLU A 314 -13.73 -38.70 -2.17
C GLU A 314 -13.25 -40.05 -1.71
N GLU A 315 -14.00 -41.11 -2.06
CA GLU A 315 -13.56 -42.47 -1.82
C GLU A 315 -12.24 -42.71 -2.55
N ASP A 316 -11.27 -43.32 -1.88
CA ASP A 316 -9.97 -43.64 -2.45
C ASP A 316 -10.17 -44.63 -3.62
N PRO A 317 -9.85 -44.25 -4.87
CA PRO A 317 -10.04 -45.11 -6.04
C PRO A 317 -9.21 -46.38 -6.00
N ASP A 318 -8.12 -46.42 -5.21
CA ASP A 318 -7.29 -47.62 -5.02
C ASP A 318 -7.89 -48.62 -4.02
N TYR A 319 -8.89 -48.16 -3.23
CA TYR A 319 -9.56 -48.98 -2.22
C TYR A 319 -11.10 -48.83 -2.29
N PRO A 320 -11.73 -49.12 -3.41
CA PRO A 320 -13.17 -48.91 -3.61
C PRO A 320 -13.98 -49.81 -2.70
N GLY A 321 -14.96 -49.25 -1.99
CA GLY A 321 -15.85 -49.98 -1.07
C GLY A 321 -15.25 -50.24 0.33
N TRP A 322 -14.06 -49.73 0.62
CA TRP A 322 -13.41 -49.88 1.92
C TRP A 322 -13.69 -48.73 2.90
N GLY A 323 -14.42 -47.71 2.45
CA GLY A 323 -14.72 -46.53 3.27
C GLY A 323 -13.49 -45.68 3.58
N ILE A 324 -12.42 -45.83 2.78
CA ILE A 324 -11.22 -44.99 2.87
C ILE A 324 -11.42 -43.79 1.96
N ASN A 325 -11.33 -42.61 2.53
CA ASN A 325 -11.49 -41.34 1.79
C ASN A 325 -10.16 -40.64 1.66
N ILE A 326 -9.92 -40.05 0.49
CA ILE A 326 -8.86 -39.12 0.22
C ILE A 326 -9.44 -37.71 0.36
N THR A 327 -8.79 -36.83 1.13
CA THR A 327 -9.13 -35.43 1.22
C THR A 327 -8.30 -34.65 0.21
N TYR A 328 -8.95 -34.11 -0.80
CA TYR A 328 -8.36 -33.19 -1.77
C TYR A 328 -8.48 -31.76 -1.22
N TYR A 329 -7.37 -31.03 -1.28
CA TYR A 329 -7.31 -29.64 -0.89
C TYR A 329 -7.11 -28.78 -2.13
N ARG A 330 -7.82 -27.67 -2.22
CA ARG A 330 -7.72 -26.70 -3.31
C ARG A 330 -7.83 -25.29 -2.76
N LYS A 331 -7.26 -24.32 -3.45
CA LYS A 331 -7.50 -22.90 -3.14
C LYS A 331 -8.93 -22.53 -3.54
N ALA A 332 -9.58 -21.71 -2.69
CA ALA A 332 -10.94 -21.21 -2.97
C ALA A 332 -10.96 -20.32 -4.22
N PHE A 333 -9.88 -19.56 -4.43
CA PHE A 333 -9.69 -18.68 -5.58
C PHE A 333 -8.45 -19.10 -6.36
N THR A 334 -8.57 -19.15 -7.68
CA THR A 334 -7.48 -19.50 -8.60
C THR A 334 -7.50 -18.60 -9.83
N ALA A 335 -6.48 -18.70 -10.68
CA ALA A 335 -6.51 -18.05 -11.99
C ALA A 335 -7.75 -18.52 -12.78
N SER A 336 -8.43 -17.59 -13.44
CA SER A 336 -9.63 -17.91 -14.23
C SER A 336 -9.28 -18.71 -15.47
N ASP A 337 -10.23 -19.56 -15.92
CA ASP A 337 -10.08 -20.32 -17.15
C ASP A 337 -9.97 -19.37 -18.35
N ASP A 338 -10.71 -18.25 -18.33
CA ASP A 338 -10.64 -17.21 -19.37
C ASP A 338 -9.24 -16.59 -19.47
N LEU A 339 -8.59 -16.31 -18.34
CA LEU A 339 -7.20 -15.87 -18.34
C LEU A 339 -6.30 -16.93 -18.93
N LEU A 340 -6.42 -18.18 -18.49
CA LEU A 340 -5.56 -19.28 -18.93
C LEU A 340 -5.71 -19.57 -20.44
N GLU A 341 -6.92 -19.40 -20.98
CA GLU A 341 -7.22 -19.58 -22.40
C GLU A 341 -6.80 -18.37 -23.27
N SER A 342 -6.66 -17.19 -22.66
CA SER A 342 -6.20 -15.97 -23.36
C SER A 342 -4.77 -16.04 -23.87
N PHE A 343 -3.94 -16.88 -23.25
CA PHE A 343 -2.54 -17.08 -23.64
C PHE A 343 -2.43 -17.97 -24.89
N LYS A 344 -1.74 -17.47 -25.89
CA LYS A 344 -1.43 -18.26 -27.11
C LYS A 344 -0.34 -19.29 -26.82
N ASP A 345 -0.30 -20.33 -27.68
CA ASP A 345 0.76 -21.31 -27.63
C ASP A 345 2.15 -20.66 -27.73
N GLY A 346 3.04 -21.00 -26.80
CA GLY A 346 4.37 -20.41 -26.71
C GLY A 346 4.46 -19.07 -25.99
N ASP A 347 3.35 -18.55 -25.44
CA ASP A 347 3.39 -17.37 -24.58
C ASP A 347 3.99 -17.72 -23.22
N LEU A 348 5.20 -17.24 -22.99
CA LEU A 348 5.95 -17.52 -21.76
C LEU A 348 5.29 -16.91 -20.51
N ARG A 349 4.39 -15.93 -20.65
CA ARG A 349 3.71 -15.34 -19.50
C ARG A 349 2.86 -16.35 -18.77
N LYS A 350 2.17 -17.25 -19.50
CA LYS A 350 1.38 -18.31 -18.89
C LYS A 350 2.22 -19.20 -17.97
N GLU A 351 3.44 -19.54 -18.39
CA GLU A 351 4.33 -20.42 -17.62
C GLU A 351 5.04 -19.66 -16.48
N LYS A 352 5.38 -18.39 -16.69
CA LYS A 352 6.26 -17.64 -15.78
C LYS A 352 5.52 -16.77 -14.78
N TYR A 353 4.33 -16.24 -15.16
CA TYR A 353 3.52 -15.40 -14.26
C TYR A 353 2.42 -16.18 -13.55
N ILE A 354 1.96 -17.31 -14.10
CA ILE A 354 0.90 -18.11 -13.50
C ILE A 354 1.51 -19.32 -12.83
N ALA A 355 1.41 -19.39 -11.51
CA ALA A 355 1.89 -20.52 -10.74
C ALA A 355 0.97 -21.73 -10.95
N LYS A 356 1.56 -22.89 -11.22
CA LYS A 356 0.87 -24.15 -11.17
C LYS A 356 1.09 -24.77 -9.80
N GLU A 357 0.03 -24.85 -9.01
CA GLU A 357 0.08 -25.48 -7.71
C GLU A 357 -0.10 -27.00 -7.80
N TYR A 358 0.40 -27.70 -6.80
CA TYR A 358 0.39 -29.16 -6.74
C TYR A 358 -0.17 -29.61 -5.41
N ASN A 359 -1.13 -30.50 -5.45
CA ASN A 359 -1.56 -31.23 -4.26
C ASN A 359 -0.53 -32.29 -3.88
N ARG A 360 -0.31 -32.43 -2.58
CA ARG A 360 0.54 -33.49 -2.04
C ARG A 360 -0.33 -34.65 -1.58
N ILE A 361 -0.34 -35.73 -2.37
CA ILE A 361 -0.98 -36.98 -2.01
C ILE A 361 0.13 -38.03 -1.82
N ASN A 362 0.17 -38.70 -0.68
CA ASN A 362 1.13 -39.77 -0.39
C ASN A 362 2.59 -39.44 -0.73
N ASN A 363 3.05 -38.21 -0.38
CA ASN A 363 4.38 -37.69 -0.73
C ASN A 363 4.64 -37.46 -2.23
N SER A 364 3.65 -37.58 -3.08
CA SER A 364 3.72 -37.21 -4.50
C SER A 364 3.01 -35.88 -4.74
N PHE A 365 3.51 -35.11 -5.71
CA PHE A 365 2.89 -33.85 -6.09
C PHE A 365 2.11 -34.06 -7.39
N TYR A 366 0.82 -33.72 -7.36
CA TYR A 366 -0.05 -33.77 -8.53
C TYR A 366 -0.45 -32.36 -8.92
N PRO A 367 -0.38 -31.98 -10.21
CA PRO A 367 -0.89 -30.70 -10.67
C PRO A 367 -2.41 -30.68 -10.52
N ASP A 368 -2.92 -29.76 -9.73
CA ASP A 368 -4.37 -29.69 -9.44
C ASP A 368 -5.01 -28.42 -10.02
N TYR A 369 -4.34 -27.27 -9.93
CA TYR A 369 -4.91 -26.01 -10.39
C TYR A 369 -3.83 -24.96 -10.65
N TYR A 370 -4.23 -23.88 -11.30
CA TYR A 370 -3.37 -22.73 -11.53
C TYR A 370 -3.71 -21.62 -10.55
N SER A 371 -2.72 -21.08 -9.91
CA SER A 371 -2.83 -19.91 -9.06
C SER A 371 -2.28 -18.69 -9.80
N SER A 372 -2.94 -17.54 -9.62
CA SER A 372 -2.47 -16.27 -10.18
C SER A 372 -1.27 -15.68 -9.45
N PHE A 373 -0.61 -16.47 -8.63
CA PHE A 373 0.40 -16.07 -7.66
C PHE A 373 1.64 -15.40 -8.23
N GLY A 374 2.00 -15.70 -9.46
CA GLY A 374 3.16 -15.12 -10.11
C GLY A 374 2.95 -13.71 -10.66
N LYS A 375 1.71 -13.23 -10.64
CA LYS A 375 1.34 -11.94 -11.25
C LYS A 375 1.63 -10.74 -10.31
N TYR A 376 1.78 -10.96 -9.00
CA TYR A 376 1.90 -9.89 -8.01
C TYR A 376 3.13 -10.03 -7.13
#